data_3d16904d21b3cf3ac265fbfa4a66b98d
#
_entry.id   3d16904d21b3cf3ac265fbfa4a66b98d
#
_cell.length_a   1.000
_cell.length_b   1.000
_cell.length_c   1.000
_cell.angle_alpha   90.00
_cell.angle_beta   90.00
_cell.angle_gamma   90.00
#
_symmetry.space_group_name_H-M   'P 1'
#
loop_
_entity.id
_entity.type
_entity.pdbx_description
1 polymer ?
#
loop_
_entity_poly.entity_id
_entity_poly.type
_entity_poly.pdbx_seq_one_letter_code
_entity_poly.pdbx_strand_id
1 'polypeptide(L)'
;MIKKNRATDGFKNEKDFIIKLNMNKNHTYWQSFELEDNSKYYFIKVEGRKLCKSTNEAILPKSDVYICKINIDEQDVLKQGFYFDEKSKIDIIEYLKNSGVSIKMRNTNYQIDKCSIKKFVARFKDKELFAGATIYSQNTNDFKKNHKVLKASNTTWKEFANYFNEQSLDNIKDETVFDDSHKLIFKRIQKISYKQIKTKTLNNEKILNSLFKGQDDFSDPYYATWLLSNDELTKNINTDFYVTKGSSNGGMNPTVVFKPLK
;
A
#
# COMPACT_ATOMS: atom_id res chain seq x y z
N MET A 1 28.80 -3.98 -9.69
CA MET A 1 27.55 -4.44 -9.03
C MET A 1 26.35 -3.98 -9.86
N ILE A 2 25.69 -4.90 -10.56
CA ILE A 2 24.50 -4.62 -11.35
C ILE A 2 23.36 -4.35 -10.34
N LYS A 3 22.80 -3.14 -10.30
CA LYS A 3 21.58 -2.85 -9.53
C LYS A 3 20.46 -3.71 -10.12
N LYS A 4 20.11 -4.81 -9.46
CA LYS A 4 18.91 -5.58 -9.79
C LYS A 4 17.71 -4.64 -9.76
N ASN A 5 17.00 -4.56 -10.87
CA ASN A 5 15.85 -3.67 -11.02
C ASN A 5 14.64 -4.37 -10.33
N ARG A 6 14.39 -4.05 -9.05
CA ARG A 6 13.39 -4.68 -8.19
C ARG A 6 11.97 -4.72 -8.78
N ALA A 7 11.65 -3.75 -9.64
CA ALA A 7 10.36 -3.72 -10.32
C ALA A 7 10.23 -4.88 -11.33
N THR A 8 11.31 -5.18 -12.06
CA THR A 8 11.33 -6.29 -13.04
C THR A 8 11.14 -7.66 -12.38
N ASP A 9 11.71 -7.85 -11.18
CA ASP A 9 11.57 -9.10 -10.42
C ASP A 9 10.12 -9.30 -9.91
N GLY A 10 9.43 -8.20 -9.52
CA GLY A 10 8.01 -8.24 -9.11
C GLY A 10 7.10 -8.71 -10.24
N PHE A 11 7.21 -8.10 -11.41
CA PHE A 11 6.43 -8.49 -12.59
C PHE A 11 6.68 -9.93 -13.04
N LYS A 12 7.92 -10.41 -12.94
CA LYS A 12 8.25 -11.79 -13.25
C LYS A 12 7.52 -12.76 -12.31
N ASN A 13 7.52 -12.50 -11.01
CA ASN A 13 6.86 -13.35 -10.03
C ASN A 13 5.35 -13.41 -10.22
N GLU A 14 4.70 -12.27 -10.53
CA GLU A 14 3.27 -12.23 -10.83
C GLU A 14 2.95 -13.06 -12.09
N LYS A 15 3.76 -12.92 -13.13
CA LYS A 15 3.61 -13.70 -14.36
C LYS A 15 3.80 -15.21 -14.13
N ASP A 16 4.86 -15.58 -13.43
CA ASP A 16 5.16 -16.98 -13.12
C ASP A 16 4.06 -17.61 -12.25
N PHE A 17 3.49 -16.86 -11.31
CA PHE A 17 2.34 -17.28 -10.50
C PHE A 17 1.12 -17.57 -11.37
N ILE A 18 0.75 -16.64 -12.26
CA ILE A 18 -0.41 -16.79 -13.15
C ILE A 18 -0.25 -18.03 -14.03
N ILE A 19 0.88 -18.15 -14.73
CA ILE A 19 1.15 -19.27 -15.62
C ILE A 19 1.08 -20.58 -14.84
N LYS A 20 1.76 -20.69 -13.72
CA LYS A 20 1.80 -21.89 -12.88
C LYS A 20 0.41 -22.36 -12.49
N LEU A 21 -0.45 -21.45 -12.05
CA LEU A 21 -1.79 -21.83 -11.58
C LEU A 21 -2.75 -22.09 -12.73
N ASN A 22 -2.66 -21.33 -13.80
CA ASN A 22 -3.50 -21.55 -14.98
C ASN A 22 -3.17 -22.89 -15.68
N MET A 23 -1.91 -23.30 -15.69
CA MET A 23 -1.47 -24.61 -16.20
C MET A 23 -1.86 -25.75 -15.27
N ASN A 24 -1.78 -25.56 -13.96
CA ASN A 24 -2.02 -26.62 -12.98
C ASN A 24 -3.29 -26.35 -12.17
N LYS A 25 -4.41 -26.82 -12.68
CA LYS A 25 -5.73 -26.70 -12.04
C LYS A 25 -5.85 -27.50 -10.74
N ASN A 26 -4.96 -28.46 -10.50
CA ASN A 26 -4.90 -29.28 -9.28
C ASN A 26 -4.01 -28.67 -8.19
N HIS A 27 -3.43 -27.47 -8.42
CA HIS A 27 -2.60 -26.83 -7.41
C HIS A 27 -3.43 -26.48 -6.15
N THR A 28 -2.86 -26.70 -4.97
CA THR A 28 -3.54 -26.54 -3.67
C THR A 28 -4.18 -25.17 -3.47
N TYR A 29 -3.63 -24.11 -4.07
CA TYR A 29 -4.23 -22.78 -3.98
C TYR A 29 -5.63 -22.69 -4.58
N TRP A 30 -5.96 -23.49 -5.59
CA TRP A 30 -7.33 -23.52 -6.14
C TRP A 30 -8.38 -23.96 -5.11
N GLN A 31 -8.02 -24.85 -4.19
CA GLN A 31 -8.91 -25.30 -3.12
C GLN A 31 -9.33 -24.17 -2.19
N SER A 32 -8.47 -23.13 -2.03
CA SER A 32 -8.79 -21.96 -1.20
C SER A 32 -9.96 -21.11 -1.72
N PHE A 33 -10.30 -21.27 -3.00
CA PHE A 33 -11.37 -20.48 -3.63
C PHE A 33 -12.72 -21.20 -3.69
N GLU A 34 -12.82 -22.43 -3.13
CA GLU A 34 -14.07 -23.18 -2.93
C GLU A 34 -14.88 -23.36 -4.24
N LEU A 35 -14.21 -23.52 -5.38
CA LEU A 35 -14.83 -23.77 -6.66
C LEU A 35 -15.10 -25.28 -6.82
N GLU A 36 -16.34 -25.65 -7.16
CA GLU A 36 -16.72 -27.05 -7.49
C GLU A 36 -15.97 -27.53 -8.74
N ASP A 37 -15.90 -26.66 -9.76
CA ASP A 37 -15.13 -26.88 -10.98
C ASP A 37 -14.36 -25.62 -11.34
N ASN A 38 -13.03 -25.72 -11.40
CA ASN A 38 -12.16 -24.62 -11.73
C ASN A 38 -11.65 -24.63 -13.19
N SER A 39 -12.13 -25.56 -14.02
CA SER A 39 -11.63 -25.78 -15.38
C SER A 39 -11.69 -24.53 -16.27
N LYS A 40 -12.75 -23.72 -16.13
CA LYS A 40 -12.97 -22.48 -16.89
C LYS A 40 -12.56 -21.22 -16.15
N TYR A 41 -11.99 -21.34 -14.93
CA TYR A 41 -11.53 -20.20 -14.15
C TYR A 41 -10.03 -20.00 -14.34
N TYR A 42 -9.61 -18.74 -14.49
CA TYR A 42 -8.22 -18.38 -14.74
C TYR A 42 -7.81 -17.17 -13.90
N PHE A 43 -6.57 -17.18 -13.43
CA PHE A 43 -5.95 -16.02 -12.82
C PHE A 43 -5.62 -15.01 -13.91
N ILE A 44 -6.05 -13.77 -13.69
CA ILE A 44 -5.86 -12.63 -14.58
C ILE A 44 -5.03 -11.58 -13.85
N LYS A 45 -4.00 -11.05 -14.51
CA LYS A 45 -3.21 -9.94 -13.98
C LYS A 45 -4.01 -8.65 -14.00
N VAL A 46 -3.96 -7.91 -12.88
CA VAL A 46 -4.49 -6.55 -12.80
C VAL A 46 -3.53 -5.58 -13.50
N GLU A 47 -4.05 -4.76 -14.38
CA GLU A 47 -3.26 -3.80 -15.14
C GLU A 47 -3.60 -2.36 -14.77
N GLY A 48 -2.53 -1.54 -14.69
CA GLY A 48 -2.64 -0.10 -14.52
C GLY A 48 -3.18 0.36 -13.17
N ARG A 49 -3.66 1.60 -13.16
CA ARG A 49 -4.23 2.24 -11.98
C ARG A 49 -5.74 2.11 -11.99
N LYS A 50 -6.35 2.03 -10.82
CA LYS A 50 -7.80 1.98 -10.62
C LYS A 50 -8.26 3.16 -9.78
N LEU A 51 -9.50 3.56 -9.94
CA LEU A 51 -10.09 4.64 -9.17
C LEU A 51 -10.18 4.23 -7.68
N CYS A 52 -9.50 4.99 -6.82
CA CYS A 52 -9.59 4.85 -5.38
C CYS A 52 -10.82 5.60 -4.86
N LYS A 53 -11.76 4.90 -4.24
CA LYS A 53 -13.01 5.47 -3.72
C LYS A 53 -12.78 6.52 -2.63
N SER A 54 -11.78 6.30 -1.76
CA SER A 54 -11.53 7.17 -0.61
C SER A 54 -10.89 8.51 -0.99
N THR A 55 -10.19 8.57 -2.13
CA THR A 55 -9.46 9.78 -2.56
C THR A 55 -9.93 10.35 -3.89
N ASN A 56 -10.72 9.57 -4.64
CA ASN A 56 -11.11 9.87 -6.03
C ASN A 56 -9.90 10.09 -6.96
N GLU A 57 -8.82 9.33 -6.74
CA GLU A 57 -7.58 9.37 -7.53
C GLU A 57 -7.29 8.00 -8.14
N ALA A 58 -6.70 7.99 -9.33
CA ALA A 58 -6.24 6.75 -9.94
C ALA A 58 -4.91 6.30 -9.29
N ILE A 59 -4.95 5.21 -8.52
CA ILE A 59 -3.79 4.63 -7.83
C ILE A 59 -3.66 3.13 -8.13
N LEU A 60 -2.51 2.55 -7.83
CA LEU A 60 -2.31 1.11 -7.97
C LEU A 60 -3.22 0.36 -6.99
N PRO A 61 -3.97 -0.65 -7.47
CA PRO A 61 -4.81 -1.48 -6.62
C PRO A 61 -3.99 -2.34 -5.67
N LYS A 62 -4.65 -2.99 -4.71
CA LYS A 62 -3.99 -3.92 -3.78
C LYS A 62 -3.91 -5.32 -4.32
N SER A 63 -4.87 -5.71 -5.16
CA SER A 63 -4.84 -6.96 -5.87
C SER A 63 -3.86 -6.87 -7.04
N ASP A 64 -2.93 -7.81 -7.11
CA ASP A 64 -2.00 -7.98 -8.23
C ASP A 64 -2.62 -8.90 -9.29
N VAL A 65 -3.46 -9.87 -8.84
CA VAL A 65 -4.21 -10.79 -9.69
C VAL A 65 -5.59 -11.08 -9.09
N TYR A 66 -6.52 -11.50 -9.93
CA TYR A 66 -7.84 -12.01 -9.52
C TYR A 66 -8.26 -13.18 -10.40
N ILE A 67 -9.36 -13.83 -10.07
CA ILE A 67 -9.88 -14.97 -10.83
C ILE A 67 -11.15 -14.56 -11.56
N CYS A 68 -11.26 -14.97 -12.81
CA CYS A 68 -12.51 -14.90 -13.55
C CYS A 68 -12.74 -16.20 -14.36
N LYS A 69 -14.02 -16.42 -14.67
CA LYS A 69 -14.45 -17.42 -15.62
C LYS A 69 -14.40 -16.81 -17.01
N ILE A 70 -13.73 -17.48 -17.94
CA ILE A 70 -13.58 -17.00 -19.32
C ILE A 70 -14.10 -18.02 -20.31
N ASN A 71 -14.61 -17.50 -21.42
CA ASN A 71 -14.99 -18.31 -22.57
C ASN A 71 -13.82 -18.30 -23.55
N ILE A 72 -13.01 -19.33 -23.52
CA ILE A 72 -11.82 -19.48 -24.38
C ILE A 72 -11.64 -20.96 -24.72
N ASP A 73 -11.24 -21.25 -25.92
CA ASP A 73 -10.88 -22.61 -26.29
C ASP A 73 -9.47 -22.99 -25.83
N GLU A 74 -9.22 -24.27 -25.71
CA GLU A 74 -7.96 -24.82 -25.18
C GLU A 74 -6.75 -24.44 -26.07
N GLN A 75 -6.95 -24.38 -27.38
CA GLN A 75 -5.87 -24.03 -28.32
C GLN A 75 -5.44 -22.57 -28.13
N ASP A 76 -6.38 -21.67 -27.86
CA ASP A 76 -6.08 -20.27 -27.61
C ASP A 76 -5.45 -20.04 -26.22
N VAL A 77 -5.80 -20.86 -25.21
CA VAL A 77 -5.08 -20.89 -23.92
C VAL A 77 -3.62 -21.26 -24.14
N LEU A 78 -3.37 -22.32 -24.93
CA LEU A 78 -2.01 -22.78 -25.26
C LEU A 78 -1.22 -21.72 -26.03
N LYS A 79 -1.83 -21.08 -27.05
CA LYS A 79 -1.18 -19.98 -27.81
C LYS A 79 -0.80 -18.80 -26.93
N GLN A 80 -1.61 -18.48 -25.91
CA GLN A 80 -1.32 -17.41 -24.93
C GLN A 80 -0.36 -17.85 -23.82
N GLY A 81 0.11 -19.10 -23.82
CA GLY A 81 1.04 -19.61 -22.83
C GLY A 81 0.51 -19.56 -21.41
N PHE A 82 -0.81 -19.73 -21.21
CA PHE A 82 -1.51 -19.67 -19.92
C PHE A 82 -1.40 -18.34 -19.16
N TYR A 83 -0.92 -17.29 -19.82
CA TYR A 83 -0.82 -15.95 -19.23
C TYR A 83 -1.94 -15.06 -19.73
N PHE A 84 -2.69 -14.49 -18.80
CA PHE A 84 -3.76 -13.55 -19.08
C PHE A 84 -3.59 -12.28 -18.23
N ASP A 85 -3.91 -11.16 -18.81
CA ASP A 85 -4.03 -9.86 -18.16
C ASP A 85 -5.29 -9.13 -18.64
N GLU A 86 -5.61 -8.00 -18.03
CA GLU A 86 -6.79 -7.20 -18.43
C GLU A 86 -6.72 -6.62 -19.84
N LYS A 87 -5.58 -6.71 -20.53
CA LYS A 87 -5.43 -6.30 -21.93
C LYS A 87 -5.57 -7.47 -22.89
N SER A 88 -5.55 -8.68 -22.38
CA SER A 88 -5.76 -9.89 -23.18
C SER A 88 -7.14 -9.88 -23.80
N LYS A 89 -7.22 -10.22 -25.10
CA LYS A 89 -8.50 -10.34 -25.81
C LYS A 89 -9.18 -11.65 -25.41
N ILE A 90 -9.87 -11.62 -24.27
CA ILE A 90 -10.60 -12.76 -23.71
C ILE A 90 -12.02 -12.36 -23.40
N ASP A 91 -12.95 -13.31 -23.56
CA ASP A 91 -14.36 -13.12 -23.21
C ASP A 91 -14.57 -13.52 -21.73
N ILE A 92 -14.70 -12.49 -20.87
CA ILE A 92 -14.93 -12.70 -19.44
C ILE A 92 -16.41 -12.91 -19.21
N ILE A 93 -16.80 -14.09 -18.71
CA ILE A 93 -18.17 -14.42 -18.36
C ILE A 93 -18.54 -13.81 -17.00
N GLU A 94 -17.67 -13.99 -16.02
CA GLU A 94 -17.89 -13.50 -14.64
C GLU A 94 -16.58 -13.35 -13.87
N TYR A 95 -16.59 -12.47 -12.89
CA TYR A 95 -15.52 -12.33 -11.90
C TYR A 95 -15.84 -13.17 -10.66
N LEU A 96 -14.89 -13.97 -10.20
CA LEU A 96 -15.03 -14.68 -8.94
C LEU A 96 -14.91 -13.66 -7.79
N LYS A 97 -15.99 -13.51 -7.02
CA LYS A 97 -16.02 -12.57 -5.88
C LYS A 97 -14.96 -12.91 -4.85
N ASN A 98 -14.35 -11.90 -4.26
CA ASN A 98 -13.34 -12.05 -3.21
C ASN A 98 -12.12 -12.87 -3.63
N SER A 99 -11.78 -12.89 -4.91
CA SER A 99 -10.64 -13.63 -5.45
C SER A 99 -9.37 -12.81 -5.62
N GLY A 100 -9.40 -11.51 -5.34
CA GLY A 100 -8.24 -10.65 -5.45
C GLY A 100 -7.07 -11.12 -4.55
N VAL A 101 -5.88 -11.28 -5.14
CA VAL A 101 -4.67 -11.74 -4.46
C VAL A 101 -3.59 -10.67 -4.55
N SER A 102 -3.00 -10.30 -3.42
CA SER A 102 -1.78 -9.50 -3.37
C SER A 102 -0.56 -10.39 -3.24
N ILE A 103 0.36 -10.30 -4.19
CA ILE A 103 1.55 -11.14 -4.26
C ILE A 103 2.74 -10.40 -3.68
N LYS A 104 3.38 -10.98 -2.66
CA LYS A 104 4.58 -10.42 -2.03
C LYS A 104 5.77 -11.34 -2.29
N MET A 105 6.88 -10.73 -2.68
CA MET A 105 8.10 -11.50 -2.94
C MET A 105 8.68 -12.06 -1.65
N ARG A 106 9.25 -13.26 -1.74
CA ARG A 106 10.00 -13.88 -0.64
C ARG A 106 11.14 -12.95 -0.17
N ASN A 107 11.30 -12.85 1.14
CA ASN A 107 12.47 -12.19 1.77
C ASN A 107 12.73 -10.74 1.34
N THR A 108 11.74 -10.02 0.83
CA THR A 108 11.91 -8.62 0.43
C THR A 108 11.30 -7.66 1.43
N ASN A 109 11.92 -6.47 1.58
CA ASN A 109 11.32 -5.33 2.27
C ASN A 109 10.25 -4.70 1.37
N TYR A 110 9.08 -5.33 1.27
CA TYR A 110 7.98 -4.74 0.54
C TYR A 110 7.29 -3.64 1.35
N GLN A 111 6.55 -2.79 0.67
CA GLN A 111 5.68 -1.81 1.30
C GLN A 111 4.28 -2.42 1.42
N ILE A 112 3.74 -2.44 2.64
CA ILE A 112 2.34 -2.79 2.87
C ILE A 112 1.45 -1.72 2.25
N ASP A 113 1.73 -0.45 2.59
CA ASP A 113 1.06 0.70 2.01
C ASP A 113 1.94 1.95 2.05
N LYS A 114 1.63 2.90 1.15
CA LYS A 114 2.20 4.24 1.11
C LYS A 114 1.07 5.26 1.05
N CYS A 115 0.92 6.02 2.12
CA CYS A 115 -0.14 7.02 2.24
C CYS A 115 0.39 8.42 1.93
N SER A 116 -0.14 9.07 0.89
CA SER A 116 -0.11 10.52 0.76
C SER A 116 -0.95 11.17 1.86
N ILE A 117 -0.86 12.49 2.04
CA ILE A 117 -1.71 13.20 3.01
C ILE A 117 -3.19 12.95 2.74
N LYS A 118 -3.63 13.02 1.49
CA LYS A 118 -5.02 12.82 1.08
C LYS A 118 -5.53 11.44 1.48
N LYS A 119 -4.76 10.39 1.16
CA LYS A 119 -5.07 9.01 1.52
C LYS A 119 -5.05 8.78 3.03
N PHE A 120 -4.08 9.37 3.73
CA PHE A 120 -3.96 9.27 5.18
C PHE A 120 -5.15 9.93 5.88
N VAL A 121 -5.47 11.18 5.51
CA VAL A 121 -6.59 11.92 6.12
C VAL A 121 -7.93 11.26 5.81
N ALA A 122 -8.14 10.75 4.61
CA ALA A 122 -9.34 9.99 4.28
C ALA A 122 -9.54 8.78 5.21
N ARG A 123 -8.46 8.11 5.60
CA ARG A 123 -8.46 6.89 6.41
C ARG A 123 -8.42 7.14 7.92
N PHE A 124 -7.52 8.02 8.39
CA PHE A 124 -7.27 8.26 9.81
C PHE A 124 -8.02 9.48 10.38
N LYS A 125 -8.51 10.38 9.52
CA LYS A 125 -9.17 11.64 9.89
C LYS A 125 -8.30 12.56 10.78
N ASP A 126 -6.98 12.57 10.52
CA ASP A 126 -5.99 13.14 11.44
C ASP A 126 -4.79 13.72 10.65
N LYS A 127 -4.86 15.00 10.29
CA LYS A 127 -3.84 15.71 9.51
C LYS A 127 -2.59 16.04 10.34
N GLU A 128 -2.77 16.34 11.63
CA GLU A 128 -1.70 16.66 12.56
C GLU A 128 -0.83 15.42 12.84
N LEU A 129 -1.45 14.27 13.01
CA LEU A 129 -0.74 13.01 13.17
C LEU A 129 0.08 12.66 11.91
N PHE A 130 -0.47 12.94 10.72
CA PHE A 130 0.27 12.81 9.48
C PHE A 130 1.48 13.75 9.43
N ALA A 131 1.28 15.03 9.76
CA ALA A 131 2.35 16.03 9.79
C ALA A 131 3.47 15.60 10.74
N GLY A 132 3.13 15.16 11.94
CA GLY A 132 4.08 14.66 12.92
C GLY A 132 4.87 13.45 12.43
N ALA A 133 4.22 12.53 11.73
CA ALA A 133 4.87 11.33 11.17
C ALA A 133 5.84 11.64 10.01
N THR A 134 5.61 12.72 9.28
CA THR A 134 6.38 13.07 8.07
C THR A 134 7.40 14.19 8.29
N ILE A 135 7.40 14.83 9.46
CA ILE A 135 8.34 15.91 9.79
C ILE A 135 9.79 15.41 9.79
N TYR A 136 10.69 16.18 9.23
CA TYR A 136 12.11 15.83 9.12
C TYR A 136 12.89 16.43 10.29
N SER A 137 13.76 15.61 10.89
CA SER A 137 14.49 15.97 12.10
C SER A 137 16.01 15.83 12.03
N GLN A 138 16.58 15.54 10.84
CA GLN A 138 17.95 15.03 10.82
C GLN A 138 19.01 15.93 10.19
N ASN A 139 18.65 17.02 9.48
CA ASN A 139 19.64 17.80 8.74
C ASN A 139 19.25 19.27 8.69
N THR A 140 20.20 20.17 8.87
CA THR A 140 20.01 21.63 8.81
C THR A 140 19.44 22.09 7.46
N ASN A 141 19.84 21.45 6.37
CA ASN A 141 19.28 21.71 5.03
C ASN A 141 17.81 21.27 4.88
N ASP A 142 17.33 20.41 5.77
CA ASP A 142 15.98 19.86 5.76
C ASP A 142 15.01 20.66 6.66
N PHE A 143 15.48 21.57 7.48
CA PHE A 143 14.65 22.37 8.39
C PHE A 143 13.58 23.17 7.66
N LYS A 144 13.90 23.76 6.51
CA LYS A 144 12.92 24.42 5.64
C LYS A 144 11.81 23.47 5.15
N LYS A 145 12.07 22.16 5.17
CA LYS A 145 11.08 21.14 4.78
C LYS A 145 10.00 20.95 5.84
N ASN A 146 10.28 21.26 7.12
CA ASN A 146 9.30 21.18 8.19
C ASN A 146 8.14 22.14 7.97
N HIS A 147 8.42 23.38 7.57
CA HIS A 147 7.39 24.33 7.16
C HIS A 147 6.57 23.81 5.97
N LYS A 148 7.24 23.21 4.98
CA LYS A 148 6.57 22.64 3.81
C LYS A 148 5.68 21.45 4.17
N VAL A 149 6.08 20.62 5.14
CA VAL A 149 5.27 19.49 5.63
C VAL A 149 3.97 19.97 6.25
N LEU A 150 4.02 20.98 7.15
CA LEU A 150 2.82 21.54 7.77
C LEU A 150 1.91 22.19 6.72
N LYS A 151 2.48 23.00 5.83
CA LYS A 151 1.74 23.63 4.73
C LYS A 151 1.07 22.60 3.82
N ALA A 152 1.79 21.53 3.45
CA ALA A 152 1.24 20.44 2.64
C ALA A 152 0.10 19.67 3.35
N SER A 153 0.14 19.64 4.69
CA SER A 153 -0.89 19.01 5.53
C SER A 153 -2.04 19.97 5.89
N ASN A 154 -1.98 21.22 5.40
CA ASN A 154 -2.90 22.29 5.78
C ASN A 154 -3.04 22.41 7.31
N THR A 155 -1.90 22.40 8.01
CA THR A 155 -1.79 22.49 9.46
C THR A 155 -0.93 23.68 9.80
N THR A 156 -1.37 24.51 10.77
CA THR A 156 -0.58 25.63 11.29
C THR A 156 0.38 25.14 12.40
N TRP A 157 1.43 25.92 12.68
CA TRP A 157 2.33 25.62 13.80
C TRP A 157 1.61 25.60 15.13
N LYS A 158 0.63 26.48 15.34
CA LYS A 158 -0.20 26.53 16.54
C LYS A 158 -1.05 25.26 16.71
N GLU A 159 -1.75 24.81 15.64
CA GLU A 159 -2.52 23.55 15.68
C GLU A 159 -1.61 22.36 15.97
N PHE A 160 -0.43 22.31 15.33
CA PHE A 160 0.55 21.26 15.50
C PHE A 160 1.13 21.21 16.91
N ALA A 161 1.51 22.39 17.47
CA ALA A 161 2.01 22.54 18.83
C ALA A 161 0.96 22.07 19.86
N ASN A 162 -0.27 22.50 19.72
CA ASN A 162 -1.37 22.11 20.59
C ASN A 162 -1.65 20.60 20.52
N TYR A 163 -1.67 20.01 19.32
CA TYR A 163 -1.91 18.59 19.13
C TYR A 163 -0.87 17.71 19.85
N PHE A 164 0.40 18.10 19.82
CA PHE A 164 1.50 17.39 20.47
C PHE A 164 1.83 17.89 21.87
N ASN A 165 1.08 18.87 22.39
CA ASN A 165 1.35 19.55 23.66
C ASN A 165 2.80 20.09 23.75
N GLU A 166 3.23 20.79 22.70
CA GLU A 166 4.61 21.27 22.52
C GLU A 166 4.63 22.79 22.33
N GLN A 167 4.43 23.52 23.43
CA GLN A 167 4.29 24.99 23.44
C GLN A 167 5.50 25.72 22.85
N SER A 168 6.68 25.14 22.89
CA SER A 168 7.88 25.73 22.27
C SER A 168 7.77 25.95 20.76
N LEU A 169 6.77 25.34 20.12
CA LEU A 169 6.50 25.49 18.68
C LEU A 169 5.43 26.54 18.37
N ASP A 170 4.76 27.11 19.37
CA ASP A 170 3.66 28.08 19.17
C ASP A 170 4.08 29.35 18.43
N ASN A 171 5.32 29.78 18.62
CA ASN A 171 5.86 31.05 18.10
C ASN A 171 6.64 30.86 16.79
N ILE A 172 6.58 29.68 16.17
CA ILE A 172 7.29 29.44 14.91
C ILE A 172 6.59 30.17 13.77
N LYS A 173 7.39 30.96 13.04
CA LYS A 173 7.00 31.69 11.82
C LYS A 173 7.67 31.03 10.61
N ASP A 174 7.20 31.36 9.41
CA ASP A 174 7.72 30.78 8.16
C ASP A 174 9.22 31.07 7.94
N GLU A 175 9.72 32.17 8.47
CA GLU A 175 11.13 32.57 8.44
C GLU A 175 11.99 31.97 9.56
N THR A 176 11.39 31.26 10.54
CA THR A 176 12.12 30.67 11.66
C THR A 176 13.15 29.66 11.17
N VAL A 177 14.39 29.83 11.56
CA VAL A 177 15.46 28.88 11.33
C VAL A 177 15.51 27.91 12.50
N PHE A 178 15.32 26.63 12.21
CA PHE A 178 15.34 25.58 13.23
C PHE A 178 16.78 25.24 13.65
N ASP A 179 16.97 25.13 14.94
CA ASP A 179 18.21 24.70 15.59
C ASP A 179 18.17 23.23 16.03
N ASP A 180 19.16 22.80 16.78
CA ASP A 180 19.23 21.41 17.28
C ASP A 180 18.16 21.10 18.33
N SER A 181 17.65 22.09 19.06
CA SER A 181 16.56 21.87 20.01
C SER A 181 15.26 21.53 19.30
N HIS A 182 14.92 22.27 18.26
CA HIS A 182 13.78 21.96 17.38
C HIS A 182 13.91 20.58 16.75
N LYS A 183 15.11 20.22 16.32
CA LYS A 183 15.40 18.90 15.73
C LYS A 183 15.13 17.75 16.71
N LEU A 184 15.45 17.90 17.98
CA LEU A 184 15.14 16.92 19.01
C LEU A 184 13.64 16.80 19.24
N ILE A 185 12.92 17.94 19.29
CA ILE A 185 11.48 17.97 19.42
C ILE A 185 10.82 17.24 18.24
N PHE A 186 11.18 17.57 17.02
CA PHE A 186 10.62 16.92 15.82
C PHE A 186 10.90 15.42 15.78
N LYS A 187 12.08 14.98 16.21
CA LYS A 187 12.42 13.56 16.33
C LYS A 187 11.55 12.83 17.36
N ARG A 188 11.26 13.48 18.48
CA ARG A 188 10.35 12.96 19.51
C ARG A 188 8.92 12.86 18.98
N ILE A 189 8.40 13.93 18.38
CA ILE A 189 7.06 13.97 17.79
C ILE A 189 6.91 12.88 16.73
N GLN A 190 7.90 12.70 15.86
CA GLN A 190 7.88 11.65 14.84
C GLN A 190 7.74 10.25 15.44
N LYS A 191 8.47 9.95 16.53
CA LYS A 191 8.36 8.66 17.23
C LYS A 191 6.99 8.47 17.86
N ILE A 192 6.44 9.53 18.49
CA ILE A 192 5.09 9.51 19.07
C ILE A 192 4.07 9.22 17.98
N SER A 193 4.15 9.94 16.85
CA SER A 193 3.24 9.77 15.72
C SER A 193 3.28 8.35 15.16
N TYR A 194 4.46 7.77 14.97
CA TYR A 194 4.56 6.37 14.50
C TYR A 194 3.89 5.38 15.44
N LYS A 195 4.09 5.54 16.75
CA LYS A 195 3.43 4.72 17.76
C LYS A 195 1.91 4.87 17.73
N GLN A 196 1.43 6.11 17.68
CA GLN A 196 -0.02 6.40 17.61
C GLN A 196 -0.66 5.84 16.33
N ILE A 197 -0.01 6.00 15.18
CA ILE A 197 -0.50 5.44 13.91
C ILE A 197 -0.59 3.92 14.00
N LYS A 198 0.46 3.25 14.54
CA LYS A 198 0.45 1.80 14.72
C LYS A 198 -0.70 1.37 15.63
N THR A 199 -0.86 2.00 16.78
CA THR A 199 -1.94 1.71 17.74
C THR A 199 -3.32 1.94 17.13
N LYS A 200 -3.55 3.10 16.47
CA LYS A 200 -4.83 3.38 15.78
C LYS A 200 -5.14 2.34 14.69
N THR A 201 -4.12 1.87 13.99
CA THR A 201 -4.29 0.83 12.95
C THR A 201 -4.69 -0.51 13.57
N LEU A 202 -3.98 -0.96 14.61
CA LEU A 202 -4.24 -2.25 15.25
C LEU A 202 -5.61 -2.30 15.97
N ASN A 203 -6.05 -1.17 16.51
CA ASN A 203 -7.32 -1.06 17.22
C ASN A 203 -8.52 -0.75 16.30
N ASN A 204 -8.32 -0.67 14.99
CA ASN A 204 -9.39 -0.38 14.04
C ASN A 204 -9.30 -1.30 12.82
N GLU A 205 -10.16 -2.32 12.82
CA GLU A 205 -10.21 -3.33 11.77
C GLU A 205 -10.44 -2.74 10.38
N LYS A 206 -11.24 -1.67 10.27
CA LYS A 206 -11.47 -0.98 9.00
C LYS A 206 -10.18 -0.35 8.46
N ILE A 207 -9.41 0.33 9.32
CA ILE A 207 -8.11 0.90 8.93
C ILE A 207 -7.13 -0.21 8.55
N LEU A 208 -7.10 -1.29 9.31
CA LEU A 208 -6.23 -2.45 9.07
C LEU A 208 -6.54 -3.08 7.69
N ASN A 209 -7.81 -3.39 7.43
CA ASN A 209 -8.25 -3.94 6.16
C ASN A 209 -8.00 -2.99 4.97
N SER A 210 -8.22 -1.69 5.16
CA SER A 210 -7.92 -0.69 4.13
C SER A 210 -6.41 -0.63 3.81
N LEU A 211 -5.55 -0.68 4.82
CA LEU A 211 -4.09 -0.65 4.63
C LEU A 211 -3.55 -1.90 3.92
N PHE A 212 -3.98 -3.09 4.35
CA PHE A 212 -3.43 -4.35 3.86
C PHE A 212 -4.14 -4.85 2.62
N LYS A 213 -5.46 -4.75 2.60
CA LYS A 213 -6.32 -5.32 1.56
C LYS A 213 -6.91 -4.29 0.60
N GLY A 214 -6.98 -3.00 0.99
CA GLY A 214 -7.57 -1.94 0.16
C GLY A 214 -9.10 -2.02 0.03
N GLN A 215 -9.79 -2.66 0.98
CA GLN A 215 -11.23 -2.91 0.89
C GLN A 215 -12.07 -1.64 0.81
N ASP A 216 -11.69 -0.56 1.52
CA ASP A 216 -12.38 0.72 1.42
C ASP A 216 -11.92 1.57 0.24
N ASP A 217 -10.75 1.26 -0.32
CA ASP A 217 -10.16 2.02 -1.42
C ASP A 217 -10.66 1.53 -2.79
N PHE A 218 -10.96 0.23 -2.94
CA PHE A 218 -11.32 -0.38 -4.21
C PHE A 218 -12.58 -1.22 -4.14
N SER A 219 -13.20 -1.47 -5.30
CA SER A 219 -14.22 -2.50 -5.48
C SER A 219 -13.57 -3.84 -5.76
N ASP A 220 -14.31 -4.93 -5.56
CA ASP A 220 -13.96 -6.25 -6.09
C ASP A 220 -13.85 -6.17 -7.64
N PRO A 221 -12.82 -6.77 -8.24
CA PRO A 221 -11.78 -7.63 -7.68
C PRO A 221 -10.46 -6.91 -7.34
N TYR A 222 -10.46 -5.58 -7.23
CA TYR A 222 -9.24 -4.75 -7.11
C TYR A 222 -8.72 -4.58 -5.68
N TYR A 223 -9.48 -4.98 -4.65
CA TYR A 223 -8.94 -5.16 -3.31
C TYR A 223 -8.42 -6.60 -3.14
N ALA A 224 -7.45 -6.79 -2.25
CA ALA A 224 -6.88 -8.10 -2.00
C ALA A 224 -7.63 -8.80 -0.86
N THR A 225 -8.40 -9.84 -1.16
CA THR A 225 -8.93 -10.75 -0.13
C THR A 225 -7.84 -11.67 0.38
N TRP A 226 -6.94 -12.07 -0.50
CA TRP A 226 -5.86 -13.00 -0.26
C TRP A 226 -4.50 -12.33 -0.31
N LEU A 227 -3.61 -12.79 0.55
CA LEU A 227 -2.21 -12.39 0.59
C LEU A 227 -1.36 -13.63 0.31
N LEU A 228 -0.52 -13.55 -0.72
CA LEU A 228 0.50 -14.56 -1.00
C LEU A 228 1.85 -14.03 -0.52
N SER A 229 2.41 -14.67 0.50
CA SER A 229 3.73 -14.31 1.03
C SER A 229 4.46 -15.58 1.46
N ASN A 230 5.73 -15.73 1.11
CA ASN A 230 6.53 -16.91 1.44
C ASN A 230 5.88 -18.25 1.01
N ASP A 231 5.22 -18.26 -0.15
CA ASP A 231 4.45 -19.39 -0.70
C ASP A 231 3.23 -19.83 0.15
N GLU A 232 2.78 -18.99 1.05
CA GLU A 232 1.55 -19.20 1.79
C GLU A 232 0.47 -18.25 1.27
N LEU A 233 -0.68 -18.81 0.87
CA LEU A 233 -1.88 -18.08 0.47
C LEU A 233 -2.84 -18.01 1.66
N THR A 234 -3.08 -16.81 2.19
CA THR A 234 -3.88 -16.63 3.41
C THR A 234 -4.79 -15.42 3.32
N LYS A 235 -5.91 -15.46 4.04
CA LYS A 235 -6.78 -14.29 4.28
C LYS A 235 -6.31 -13.45 5.48
N ASN A 236 -5.40 -13.99 6.28
CA ASN A 236 -4.94 -13.35 7.51
C ASN A 236 -3.98 -12.20 7.22
N ILE A 237 -4.13 -11.13 7.99
CA ILE A 237 -3.23 -9.99 7.95
C ILE A 237 -2.12 -10.22 8.97
N ASN A 238 -0.87 -10.16 8.51
CA ASN A 238 0.26 -10.10 9.43
C ASN A 238 0.32 -8.70 10.06
N THR A 239 0.06 -8.61 11.36
CA THR A 239 0.05 -7.36 12.14
C THR A 239 1.44 -6.90 12.58
N ASP A 240 2.48 -7.68 12.27
CA ASP A 240 3.87 -7.30 12.55
C ASP A 240 4.39 -6.32 11.51
N PHE A 241 4.20 -5.05 11.78
CA PHE A 241 4.64 -3.96 10.91
C PHE A 241 5.19 -2.78 11.71
N TYR A 242 5.95 -1.94 11.02
CA TYR A 242 6.37 -0.64 11.54
C TYR A 242 5.95 0.48 10.60
N VAL A 243 5.86 1.68 11.16
CA VAL A 243 5.51 2.91 10.45
C VAL A 243 6.78 3.73 10.26
N THR A 244 6.93 4.33 9.09
CA THR A 244 8.06 5.21 8.78
C THR A 244 7.65 6.28 7.78
N LYS A 245 8.49 7.31 7.62
CA LYS A 245 8.32 8.29 6.54
C LYS A 245 8.76 7.71 5.20
N GLY A 246 8.06 8.08 4.13
CA GLY A 246 8.53 7.85 2.78
C GLY A 246 9.57 8.90 2.36
N SER A 247 10.44 8.53 1.42
CA SER A 247 11.29 9.50 0.74
C SER A 247 10.41 10.43 -0.11
N SER A 248 10.51 11.74 0.14
CA SER A 248 9.90 12.75 -0.73
C SER A 248 10.97 13.70 -1.23
N ASN A 249 10.96 13.99 -2.52
CA ASN A 249 11.84 15.01 -3.08
C ASN A 249 11.45 16.37 -2.50
N GLY A 250 12.32 16.95 -1.66
CA GLY A 250 12.17 18.28 -1.13
C GLY A 250 11.06 18.51 -0.10
N GLY A 251 10.40 17.47 0.44
CA GLY A 251 9.32 17.60 1.42
C GLY A 251 7.98 18.08 0.85
N MET A 252 7.87 18.23 -0.48
CA MET A 252 6.65 18.72 -1.14
C MET A 252 5.52 17.68 -1.16
N ASN A 253 5.87 16.39 -1.18
CA ASN A 253 4.91 15.28 -1.17
C ASN A 253 5.26 14.29 -0.04
N PRO A 254 5.08 14.68 1.23
CA PRO A 254 5.34 13.80 2.35
C PRO A 254 4.44 12.56 2.29
N THR A 255 4.96 11.42 2.75
CA THR A 255 4.20 10.17 2.79
C THR A 255 4.51 9.38 4.05
N VAL A 256 3.49 8.73 4.61
CA VAL A 256 3.63 7.70 5.65
C VAL A 256 3.68 6.34 4.97
N VAL A 257 4.64 5.51 5.37
CA VAL A 257 4.86 4.18 4.79
C VAL A 257 4.74 3.12 5.88
N PHE A 258 3.99 2.07 5.55
CA PHE A 258 3.83 0.87 6.37
C PHE A 258 4.68 -0.25 5.78
N LYS A 259 5.51 -0.90 6.61
CA LYS A 259 6.41 -1.97 6.19
C LYS A 259 6.33 -3.14 7.17
N PRO A 260 6.45 -4.41 6.71
CA PRO A 260 6.50 -5.54 7.61
C PRO A 260 7.73 -5.45 8.52
N LEU A 261 7.62 -5.93 9.75
CA LEU A 261 8.77 -6.30 10.56
C LEU A 261 9.42 -7.53 9.91
N LYS A 262 10.74 -7.56 9.94
CA LYS A 262 11.51 -8.70 9.43
C LYS A 262 11.51 -9.83 10.44
#